data_1e9c8f98ac97039c5d2a5ab040f2891f
#
_entry.id   1e9c8f98ac97039c5d2a5ab040f2891f
#
_cell.length_a   1.000
_cell.length_b   1.000
_cell.length_c   1.000
_cell.angle_alpha   90.00
_cell.angle_beta   90.00
_cell.angle_gamma   90.00
#
_symmetry.space_group_name_H-M   'P 1'
#
loop_
_entity.id
_entity.type
_entity.pdbx_description
1 polymer ?
#
loop_
_entity_poly.entity_id
_entity_poly.type
_entity_poly.pdbx_seq_one_letter_code
_entity_poly.pdbx_strand_id
1 'polypeptide(L)'
;MPIRDIFLAILVVAIWGYNFVVIKLGVEEMPPLLLTALRYLFAAFPLIFFIKRPATGWGNIIGYGVSLGVLMFGLLFVGMKLGVNASMSSIIPQLQVFFTMGFAALLLGEKPKRWQIIGAVIAFSGIA
;
A
#
# COMPACT_ATOMS: atom_id res chain seq x y z
N MET A 1 11.52 -17.97 13.93
CA MET A 1 10.46 -17.01 14.37
C MET A 1 9.60 -17.69 15.41
N PRO A 2 9.26 -17.07 16.53
CA PRO A 2 8.31 -17.63 17.48
C PRO A 2 6.93 -17.78 16.82
N ILE A 3 6.18 -18.81 17.22
CA ILE A 3 4.85 -19.14 16.67
C ILE A 3 3.87 -17.96 16.76
N ARG A 4 4.02 -17.15 17.81
CA ARG A 4 3.25 -15.93 18.03
C ARG A 4 3.44 -14.92 16.89
N ASP A 5 4.66 -14.74 16.41
CA ASP A 5 4.97 -13.77 15.35
C ASP A 5 4.40 -14.24 14.00
N ILE A 6 4.40 -15.55 13.76
CA ILE A 6 3.76 -16.14 12.57
C ILE A 6 2.26 -15.91 12.62
N PHE A 7 1.62 -16.16 13.77
CA PHE A 7 0.19 -15.93 13.95
C PHE A 7 -0.18 -14.45 13.74
N LEU A 8 0.60 -13.54 14.32
CA LEU A 8 0.40 -12.10 14.15
C LEU A 8 0.58 -11.67 12.68
N ALA A 9 1.57 -12.21 11.98
CA ALA A 9 1.79 -11.94 10.57
C ALA A 9 0.59 -12.39 9.71
N ILE A 10 0.09 -13.61 9.94
CA ILE A 10 -1.10 -14.12 9.25
C ILE A 10 -2.32 -13.25 9.53
N LEU A 11 -2.53 -12.86 10.79
CA LEU A 11 -3.65 -12.00 11.17
C LEU A 11 -3.58 -10.63 10.46
N VAL A 12 -2.41 -10.01 10.43
CA VAL A 12 -2.21 -8.73 9.73
C VAL A 12 -2.49 -8.87 8.24
N VAL A 13 -1.98 -9.91 7.59
CA VAL A 13 -2.23 -10.16 6.16
C VAL A 13 -3.70 -10.40 5.87
N ALA A 14 -4.39 -11.16 6.72
CA ALA A 14 -5.82 -11.43 6.58
C ALA A 14 -6.65 -10.14 6.72
N ILE A 15 -6.36 -9.32 7.74
CA ILE A 15 -7.01 -8.02 7.94
C ILE A 15 -6.75 -7.10 6.73
N TRP A 16 -5.52 -7.08 6.23
CA TRP A 16 -5.15 -6.25 5.10
C TRP A 16 -5.84 -6.69 3.80
N GLY A 17 -5.93 -8.00 3.55
CA GLY A 17 -6.68 -8.53 2.42
C GLY A 17 -8.18 -8.20 2.51
N TYR A 18 -8.79 -8.40 3.68
CA TYR A 18 -10.20 -8.05 3.92
C TYR A 18 -10.49 -6.56 3.72
N ASN A 19 -9.53 -5.70 4.04
CA ASN A 19 -9.64 -4.26 3.86
C ASN A 19 -9.97 -3.86 2.40
N PHE A 20 -9.50 -4.58 1.38
CA PHE A 20 -9.83 -4.29 -0.02
C PHE A 20 -11.31 -4.53 -0.34
N VAL A 21 -11.93 -5.51 0.30
CA VAL A 21 -13.37 -5.76 0.18
C VAL A 21 -14.16 -4.61 0.80
N VAL A 22 -13.77 -4.18 2.00
CA VAL A 22 -14.42 -3.05 2.68
C VAL A 22 -14.27 -1.76 1.88
N ILE A 23 -13.09 -1.51 1.30
CA ILE A 23 -12.86 -0.35 0.43
C ILE A 23 -13.78 -0.41 -0.80
N LYS A 24 -13.93 -1.58 -1.43
CA LYS A 24 -14.79 -1.72 -2.59
C LYS A 24 -16.23 -1.34 -2.27
N LEU A 25 -16.76 -1.82 -1.17
CA LEU A 25 -18.10 -1.43 -0.70
C LEU A 25 -18.17 0.06 -0.40
N GLY A 26 -17.15 0.62 0.25
CA GLY A 26 -17.12 2.05 0.58
C GLY A 26 -17.09 2.96 -0.65
N VAL A 27 -16.38 2.61 -1.73
CA VAL A 27 -16.34 3.44 -2.95
C VAL A 27 -17.62 3.35 -3.78
N GLU A 28 -18.46 2.34 -3.55
CA GLU A 28 -19.79 2.26 -4.14
C GLU A 28 -20.74 3.27 -3.51
N GLU A 29 -20.65 3.46 -2.18
CA GLU A 29 -21.53 4.33 -1.40
C GLU A 29 -21.11 5.81 -1.39
N MET A 30 -19.81 6.11 -1.53
CA MET A 30 -19.29 7.47 -1.40
C MET A 30 -18.18 7.81 -2.41
N PRO A 31 -17.88 9.12 -2.62
CA PRO A 31 -16.77 9.51 -3.48
C PRO A 31 -15.42 8.94 -3.01
N PRO A 32 -14.59 8.39 -3.92
CA PRO A 32 -13.33 7.75 -3.57
C PRO A 32 -12.37 8.63 -2.77
N LEU A 33 -12.26 9.90 -3.13
CA LEU A 33 -11.38 10.84 -2.44
C LEU A 33 -11.86 11.17 -1.03
N LEU A 34 -13.19 11.24 -0.83
CA LEU A 34 -13.77 11.42 0.49
C LEU A 34 -13.50 10.21 1.39
N LEU A 35 -13.69 9.00 0.86
CA LEU A 35 -13.37 7.76 1.58
C LEU A 35 -11.88 7.72 1.97
N THR A 36 -10.99 8.09 1.05
CA THR A 36 -9.55 8.18 1.31
C THR A 36 -9.26 9.18 2.43
N ALA A 37 -9.84 10.38 2.37
CA ALA A 37 -9.63 11.42 3.37
C ALA A 37 -10.14 11.01 4.76
N LEU A 38 -11.33 10.44 4.85
CA LEU A 38 -11.90 9.94 6.11
C LEU A 38 -11.04 8.82 6.69
N ARG A 39 -10.59 7.88 5.87
CA ARG A 39 -9.72 6.78 6.29
C ARG A 39 -8.44 7.30 6.94
N TYR A 40 -7.76 8.27 6.30
CA TYR A 40 -6.54 8.84 6.85
C TYR A 40 -6.80 9.71 8.07
N LEU A 41 -7.93 10.43 8.11
CA LEU A 41 -8.34 11.20 9.27
C LEU A 41 -8.52 10.29 10.49
N PHE A 42 -9.30 9.21 10.36
CA PHE A 42 -9.53 8.28 11.46
C PHE A 42 -8.29 7.45 11.81
N ALA A 43 -7.41 7.16 10.86
CA ALA A 43 -6.14 6.51 11.15
C ALA A 43 -5.16 7.44 11.90
N ALA A 44 -5.18 8.74 11.60
CA ALA A 44 -4.34 9.72 12.27
C ALA A 44 -4.87 10.09 13.66
N PHE A 45 -6.18 10.22 13.80
CA PHE A 45 -6.84 10.53 15.06
C PHE A 45 -7.23 9.23 15.80
N PRO A 46 -6.90 9.03 17.10
CA PRO A 46 -6.23 9.97 18.02
C PRO A 46 -4.70 9.86 18.06
N LEU A 47 -4.07 9.01 17.25
CA LEU A 47 -2.65 8.66 17.34
C LEU A 47 -1.71 9.86 17.24
N ILE A 48 -2.09 10.89 16.47
CA ILE A 48 -1.29 12.10 16.27
C ILE A 48 -0.95 12.83 17.58
N PHE A 49 -1.76 12.67 18.63
CA PHE A 49 -1.50 13.29 19.93
C PHE A 49 -0.50 12.51 20.79
N PHE A 50 -0.30 11.22 20.50
CA PHE A 50 0.58 10.35 21.26
C PHE A 50 1.93 10.12 20.60
N ILE A 51 2.02 10.35 19.28
CA ILE A 51 3.24 10.11 18.51
C ILE A 51 4.05 11.39 18.40
N LYS A 52 5.32 11.32 18.80
CA LYS A 52 6.26 12.45 18.61
C LYS A 52 6.46 12.70 17.12
N ARG A 53 6.46 13.98 16.75
CA ARG A 53 6.73 14.40 15.38
C ARG A 53 8.09 13.86 14.89
N PRO A 54 8.17 13.31 13.67
CA PRO A 54 9.43 12.92 13.05
C PRO A 54 10.37 14.12 12.94
N ALA A 55 11.67 13.89 13.14
CA ALA A 55 12.71 14.92 13.02
C ALA A 55 13.02 15.20 11.52
N THR A 56 12.00 15.58 10.76
CA THR A 56 12.12 15.88 9.33
C THR A 56 11.34 17.15 8.98
N GLY A 57 11.69 17.78 7.84
CA GLY A 57 11.03 19.00 7.38
C GLY A 57 9.57 18.77 6.96
N TRP A 58 8.75 19.80 7.14
CA TRP A 58 7.33 19.77 6.75
C TRP A 58 7.11 19.40 5.29
N GLY A 59 8.01 19.85 4.38
CA GLY A 59 7.93 19.49 2.95
C GLY A 59 7.99 17.99 2.71
N ASN A 60 8.85 17.26 3.41
CA ASN A 60 8.96 15.82 3.29
C ASN A 60 7.73 15.11 3.85
N ILE A 61 7.19 15.59 4.97
CA ILE A 61 5.98 15.02 5.58
C ILE A 61 4.77 15.20 4.64
N ILE A 62 4.59 16.41 4.12
CA ILE A 62 3.49 16.72 3.21
C ILE A 62 3.68 15.98 1.88
N GLY A 63 4.90 16.00 1.32
CA GLY A 63 5.22 15.29 0.07
C GLY A 63 4.92 13.79 0.16
N TYR A 64 5.35 13.15 1.24
CA TYR A 64 5.04 11.73 1.48
C TYR A 64 3.54 11.48 1.64
N GLY A 65 2.86 12.31 2.43
CA GLY A 65 1.42 12.19 2.65
C GLY A 65 0.59 12.36 1.36
N VAL A 66 0.95 13.34 0.52
CA VAL A 66 0.30 13.56 -0.78
C VAL A 66 0.59 12.40 -1.73
N SER A 67 1.84 11.97 -1.84
CA SER A 67 2.22 10.87 -2.74
C SER A 67 1.54 9.57 -2.35
N LEU A 68 1.57 9.20 -1.09
CA LEU A 68 0.97 7.97 -0.61
C LEU A 68 -0.56 8.05 -0.53
N GLY A 69 -1.08 9.12 0.09
CA GLY A 69 -2.52 9.26 0.35
C GLY A 69 -3.32 9.60 -0.89
N VAL A 70 -2.94 10.68 -1.59
CA VAL A 70 -3.72 11.19 -2.72
C VAL A 70 -3.37 10.45 -4.01
N LEU A 71 -2.07 10.36 -4.36
CA LEU A 71 -1.69 9.78 -5.64
C LEU A 71 -1.86 8.26 -5.63
N MET A 72 -1.30 7.55 -4.68
CA MET A 72 -1.37 6.08 -4.67
C MET A 72 -2.77 5.57 -4.32
N PHE A 73 -3.27 5.86 -3.12
CA PHE A 73 -4.55 5.31 -2.68
C PHE A 73 -5.75 6.05 -3.25
N GLY A 74 -5.67 7.36 -3.46
CA GLY A 74 -6.73 8.12 -4.11
C GLY A 74 -7.01 7.62 -5.53
N LEU A 75 -5.96 7.45 -6.35
CA LEU A 75 -6.09 6.90 -7.70
C LEU A 75 -6.53 5.44 -7.71
N LEU A 76 -6.05 4.63 -6.76
CA LEU A 76 -6.51 3.24 -6.60
C LEU A 76 -8.01 3.18 -6.32
N PHE A 77 -8.53 4.01 -5.42
CA PHE A 77 -9.95 4.04 -5.08
C PHE A 77 -10.80 4.60 -6.22
N VAL A 78 -10.29 5.58 -6.97
CA VAL A 78 -10.93 6.03 -8.21
C VAL A 78 -11.01 4.87 -9.22
N GLY A 79 -9.95 4.11 -9.41
CA GLY A 79 -9.94 2.93 -10.26
C GLY A 79 -10.98 1.88 -9.83
N MET A 80 -11.11 1.63 -8.53
CA MET A 80 -12.15 0.73 -8.00
C MET A 80 -13.58 1.27 -8.28
N LYS A 81 -13.80 2.57 -8.17
CA LYS A 81 -15.08 3.20 -8.53
C LYS A 81 -15.39 3.04 -10.02
N LEU A 82 -14.38 3.11 -10.88
CA LEU A 82 -14.51 2.95 -12.33
C LEU A 82 -14.66 1.48 -12.79
N GLY A 83 -14.65 0.53 -11.86
CA GLY A 83 -14.95 -0.88 -12.17
C GLY A 83 -13.82 -1.87 -11.86
N VAL A 84 -12.65 -1.42 -11.40
CA VAL A 84 -11.60 -2.35 -10.95
C VAL A 84 -12.10 -3.12 -9.73
N ASN A 85 -12.07 -4.45 -9.78
CA ASN A 85 -12.52 -5.27 -8.67
C ASN A 85 -11.52 -5.30 -7.51
N ALA A 86 -11.96 -5.77 -6.34
CA ALA A 86 -11.15 -5.81 -5.13
C ALA A 86 -9.89 -6.69 -5.28
N SER A 87 -10.00 -7.81 -6.02
CA SER A 87 -8.87 -8.71 -6.26
C SER A 87 -7.77 -8.03 -7.07
N MET A 88 -8.11 -7.38 -8.18
CA MET A 88 -7.16 -6.62 -8.98
C MET A 88 -6.54 -5.46 -8.18
N SER A 89 -7.36 -4.77 -7.38
CA SER A 89 -6.89 -3.67 -6.53
C SER A 89 -5.91 -4.11 -5.45
N SER A 90 -5.94 -5.36 -5.02
CA SER A 90 -4.95 -5.93 -4.09
C SER A 90 -3.65 -6.34 -4.78
N ILE A 91 -3.70 -6.69 -6.07
CA ILE A 91 -2.55 -7.14 -6.85
C ILE A 91 -1.76 -5.96 -7.42
N ILE A 92 -2.44 -4.94 -7.96
CA ILE A 92 -1.79 -3.79 -8.60
C ILE A 92 -0.71 -3.13 -7.72
N PRO A 93 -0.95 -2.85 -6.41
CA PRO A 93 0.09 -2.29 -5.55
C PRO A 93 1.31 -3.19 -5.38
N GLN A 94 1.19 -4.49 -5.57
CA GLN A 94 2.32 -5.41 -5.46
C GLN A 94 3.33 -5.23 -6.60
N LEU A 95 2.93 -4.65 -7.73
CA LEU A 95 3.84 -4.29 -8.81
C LEU A 95 4.92 -3.30 -8.36
N GLN A 96 4.70 -2.55 -7.27
CA GLN A 96 5.71 -1.65 -6.71
C GLN A 96 7.02 -2.37 -6.36
N VAL A 97 6.98 -3.66 -6.02
CA VAL A 97 8.18 -4.45 -5.70
C VAL A 97 9.12 -4.50 -6.90
N PHE A 98 8.59 -4.69 -8.12
CA PHE A 98 9.36 -4.73 -9.35
C PHE A 98 9.98 -3.35 -9.67
N PHE A 99 9.16 -2.29 -9.55
CA PHE A 99 9.65 -0.93 -9.75
C PHE A 99 10.71 -0.55 -8.72
N THR A 100 10.50 -0.88 -7.45
CA THR A 100 11.47 -0.62 -6.38
C THR A 100 12.80 -1.34 -6.66
N MET A 101 12.75 -2.61 -7.05
CA MET A 101 13.95 -3.39 -7.40
C MET A 101 14.66 -2.81 -8.64
N GLY A 102 13.90 -2.39 -9.65
CA GLY A 102 14.44 -1.75 -10.86
C GLY A 102 15.10 -0.40 -10.54
N PHE A 103 14.43 0.47 -9.79
CA PHE A 103 14.99 1.76 -9.39
C PHE A 103 16.18 1.63 -8.43
N ALA A 104 16.17 0.67 -7.50
CA ALA A 104 17.32 0.41 -6.65
C ALA A 104 18.54 -0.03 -7.47
N ALA A 105 18.33 -0.87 -8.48
CA ALA A 105 19.41 -1.26 -9.40
C ALA A 105 19.94 -0.09 -10.23
N LEU A 106 19.05 0.76 -10.77
CA LEU A 106 19.42 1.85 -11.66
C LEU A 106 20.00 3.07 -10.93
N LEU A 107 19.40 3.47 -9.80
CA LEU A 107 19.75 4.70 -9.10
C LEU A 107 20.77 4.49 -7.99
N LEU A 108 20.74 3.35 -7.31
CA LEU A 108 21.63 3.04 -6.20
C LEU A 108 22.76 2.09 -6.60
N GLY A 109 22.73 1.53 -7.82
CA GLY A 109 23.70 0.54 -8.28
C GLY A 109 23.62 -0.81 -7.54
N GLU A 110 22.54 -1.04 -6.80
CA GLU A 110 22.33 -2.28 -6.08
C GLU A 110 22.04 -3.43 -7.06
N LYS A 111 22.83 -4.48 -6.99
CA LYS A 111 22.60 -5.66 -7.82
C LYS A 111 21.60 -6.60 -7.13
N PRO A 112 20.43 -6.85 -7.75
CA PRO A 112 19.46 -7.77 -7.16
C PRO A 112 20.09 -9.18 -7.04
N LYS A 113 19.87 -9.83 -5.90
CA LYS A 113 20.34 -11.19 -5.66
C LYS A 113 19.57 -12.17 -6.56
N ARG A 114 20.20 -13.27 -6.95
CA ARG A 114 19.57 -14.29 -7.82
C ARG A 114 18.20 -14.76 -7.31
N TRP A 115 18.07 -14.94 -6.00
CA TRP A 115 16.81 -15.33 -5.37
C TRP A 115 15.71 -14.26 -5.47
N GLN A 116 16.08 -12.99 -5.48
CA GLN A 116 15.12 -11.88 -5.68
C GLN A 116 14.59 -11.87 -7.11
N ILE A 117 15.45 -12.14 -8.10
CA ILE A 117 15.05 -12.24 -9.51
C ILE A 117 14.12 -13.44 -9.70
N ILE A 118 14.47 -14.62 -9.14
CA ILE A 118 13.63 -15.81 -9.24
C ILE A 118 12.26 -15.55 -8.58
N GLY A 119 12.23 -14.98 -7.38
CA GLY A 119 11.00 -14.62 -6.69
C GLY A 119 10.15 -13.63 -7.49
N ALA A 120 10.78 -12.64 -8.12
CA ALA A 120 10.10 -11.67 -8.99
C ALA A 120 9.46 -12.35 -10.22
N VAL A 121 10.19 -13.23 -10.90
CA VAL A 121 9.66 -13.97 -12.07
C VAL A 121 8.47 -14.85 -11.66
N ILE A 122 8.56 -15.58 -10.55
CA ILE A 122 7.46 -16.40 -10.04
C ILE A 122 6.26 -15.53 -9.68
N ALA A 123 6.47 -14.41 -8.97
CA ALA A 123 5.39 -13.49 -8.61
C ALA A 123 4.71 -12.88 -9.84
N PHE A 124 5.49 -12.47 -10.84
CA PHE A 124 4.96 -11.91 -12.08
C PHE A 124 4.12 -12.94 -12.86
N SER A 125 4.60 -14.19 -12.97
CA SER A 125 3.83 -15.26 -13.62
C SER A 125 2.55 -15.64 -12.89
N GLY A 126 2.45 -15.35 -11.59
CA GLY A 126 1.21 -15.52 -10.82
C GLY A 126 0.20 -14.38 -10.97
N ILE A 127 0.63 -13.22 -11.51
CA ILE A 127 -0.22 -12.05 -11.77
C ILE A 127 -0.76 -12.08 -13.21
N ALA A 128 0.00 -12.65 -14.12
CA ALA A 128 -0.37 -12.77 -15.53
C ALA A 128 -1.41 -13.88 -15.75
#